data_319249087badcc64d109a416e9283b2e
#
_entry.id   319249087badcc64d109a416e9283b2e
#
_cell.length_a   1.000
_cell.length_b   1.000
_cell.length_c   1.000
_cell.angle_alpha   90.00
_cell.angle_beta   90.00
_cell.angle_gamma   90.00
#
_symmetry.space_group_name_H-M   'P 1'
#
loop_
_entity.id
_entity.type
_entity.pdbx_description
1 polymer ?
#
loop_
_entity_poly.entity_id
_entity_poly.type
_entity_poly.pdbx_seq_one_letter_code
_entity_poly.pdbx_strand_id
1 'polypeptide(L)'
;MDTATHIAIGVGLTALATQDPAMASTFGATAITLIVGSLIPDGDTVLKLKDNATYISHHRGITHSIPFTILWPILITFLIFTFFSGTNPFHVWMWAQLAVFLHVFVDIFNSYGTQALRPITNKWIQLSVINTFDPIIFTVLCIGIVLWVIGLHPFAVFFPIIALLIIYYMIRFKMRAVIKQQALKAIQQEHHPVKVFVAPTIKFMEWRVAIQTDAHDYVGKAYGRNVVFSDKVERQTLSTDSILWKVKGNKDIRTFLNFSSIYRWQTTTLADGSTEIRLIDLRYLKNDHYSFVAIAHVTNDNVIDHSYIGWVFTEDKLQRKLYAK
;
A
#
# COMPACT_ATOMS: atom_id res chain seq x y z
N MET A 1 2.41 5.56 1.39
CA MET A 1 1.31 6.48 0.98
C MET A 1 1.34 6.62 -0.54
N ASP A 2 0.70 7.61 -1.13
CA ASP A 2 0.88 7.92 -2.56
C ASP A 2 2.09 8.86 -2.76
N THR A 3 2.58 8.91 -4.00
CA THR A 3 3.77 9.70 -4.36
C THR A 3 3.62 11.19 -4.06
N ALA A 4 2.42 11.77 -4.28
CA ALA A 4 2.20 13.22 -4.06
C ALA A 4 2.28 13.56 -2.56
N THR A 5 1.74 12.70 -1.70
CA THR A 5 1.84 12.89 -0.25
C THR A 5 3.29 12.75 0.24
N HIS A 6 4.07 11.81 -0.29
CA HIS A 6 5.50 11.72 0.04
C HIS A 6 6.29 12.94 -0.42
N ILE A 7 5.99 13.50 -1.60
CA ILE A 7 6.57 14.77 -2.04
C ILE A 7 6.21 15.91 -1.07
N ALA A 8 4.94 16.02 -0.67
CA ALA A 8 4.51 17.05 0.27
C ALA A 8 5.21 16.93 1.63
N ILE A 9 5.45 15.69 2.13
CA ILE A 9 6.26 15.44 3.32
C ILE A 9 7.70 15.93 3.09
N GLY A 10 8.32 15.59 1.95
CA GLY A 10 9.68 16.02 1.60
C GLY A 10 9.83 17.54 1.54
N VAL A 11 8.84 18.23 0.97
CA VAL A 11 8.81 19.71 0.94
C VAL A 11 8.62 20.28 2.34
N GLY A 12 7.74 19.71 3.16
CA GLY A 12 7.57 20.12 4.56
C GLY A 12 8.84 19.92 5.41
N LEU A 13 9.55 18.80 5.20
CA LEU A 13 10.86 18.59 5.80
C LEU A 13 11.90 19.60 5.31
N THR A 14 11.86 19.98 4.02
CA THR A 14 12.73 21.03 3.47
C THR A 14 12.50 22.34 4.21
N ALA A 15 11.25 22.73 4.44
CA ALA A 15 10.92 23.92 5.22
C ALA A 15 11.53 23.86 6.63
N LEU A 16 11.40 22.74 7.32
CA LEU A 16 11.99 22.55 8.65
C LEU A 16 13.52 22.59 8.61
N ALA A 17 14.14 21.97 7.60
CA ALA A 17 15.60 21.93 7.43
C ALA A 17 16.21 23.30 7.14
N THR A 18 15.45 24.32 6.69
CA THR A 18 15.94 25.71 6.58
C THR A 18 16.30 26.32 7.94
N GLN A 19 15.85 25.72 9.04
CA GLN A 19 16.21 26.14 10.41
C GLN A 19 17.51 25.53 10.91
N ASP A 20 18.06 24.57 10.16
CA ASP A 20 19.41 24.05 10.37
C ASP A 20 20.41 24.89 9.56
N PRO A 21 21.34 25.64 10.20
CA PRO A 21 22.25 26.52 9.48
C PRO A 21 23.10 25.80 8.41
N ALA A 22 23.46 24.54 8.65
CA ALA A 22 24.24 23.75 7.71
C ALA A 22 23.43 23.36 6.44
N MET A 23 22.11 23.24 6.57
CA MET A 23 21.21 22.91 5.46
C MET A 23 20.68 24.19 4.77
N ALA A 24 20.47 25.26 5.53
CA ALA A 24 19.96 26.53 5.01
C ALA A 24 20.91 27.16 3.98
N SER A 25 22.23 27.06 4.22
CA SER A 25 23.27 27.61 3.34
C SER A 25 23.31 26.96 1.94
N THR A 26 22.74 25.75 1.80
CA THR A 26 22.74 24.94 0.57
C THR A 26 21.31 24.49 0.22
N PHE A 27 20.37 25.43 0.15
CA PHE A 27 18.92 25.19 0.00
C PHE A 27 18.57 24.22 -1.14
N GLY A 28 19.21 24.35 -2.32
CA GLY A 28 18.96 23.45 -3.44
C GLY A 28 19.32 21.98 -3.13
N ALA A 29 20.50 21.77 -2.55
CA ALA A 29 20.94 20.44 -2.11
C ALA A 29 20.02 19.88 -1.02
N THR A 30 19.59 20.73 -0.08
CA THR A 30 18.64 20.39 1.00
C THR A 30 17.31 19.92 0.44
N ALA A 31 16.71 20.66 -0.49
CA ALA A 31 15.45 20.29 -1.12
C ALA A 31 15.55 18.97 -1.87
N ILE A 32 16.62 18.78 -2.66
CA ILE A 32 16.86 17.52 -3.37
C ILE A 32 17.02 16.34 -2.37
N THR A 33 17.83 16.52 -1.32
CA THR A 33 18.02 15.51 -0.27
C THR A 33 16.69 15.00 0.29
N LEU A 34 15.81 15.93 0.66
CA LEU A 34 14.59 15.61 1.39
C LEU A 34 13.47 15.09 0.48
N ILE A 35 13.34 15.64 -0.72
CA ILE A 35 12.38 15.15 -1.72
C ILE A 35 12.80 13.74 -2.20
N VAL A 36 14.08 13.56 -2.55
CA VAL A 36 14.60 12.24 -2.96
C VAL A 36 14.50 11.24 -1.83
N GLY A 37 14.88 11.61 -0.60
CA GLY A 37 14.76 10.74 0.58
C GLY A 37 13.33 10.31 0.87
N SER A 38 12.36 11.20 0.61
CA SER A 38 10.93 10.89 0.74
C SER A 38 10.36 10.05 -0.40
N LEU A 39 11.11 9.76 -1.48
CA LEU A 39 10.64 9.02 -2.66
C LEU A 39 11.44 7.77 -2.96
N ILE A 40 12.72 7.72 -2.59
CA ILE A 40 13.64 6.68 -3.04
C ILE A 40 13.24 5.25 -2.63
N PRO A 41 12.59 5.00 -1.48
CA PRO A 41 12.11 3.65 -1.17
C PRO A 41 11.11 3.10 -2.19
N ASP A 42 10.29 3.96 -2.81
CA ASP A 42 9.33 3.61 -3.88
C ASP A 42 9.99 3.51 -5.27
N GLY A 43 11.31 3.64 -5.37
CA GLY A 43 12.08 3.45 -6.61
C GLY A 43 11.94 2.06 -7.23
N ASP A 44 11.50 1.07 -6.45
CA ASP A 44 11.13 -0.27 -6.92
C ASP A 44 9.94 -0.28 -7.89
N THR A 45 9.24 0.85 -8.04
CA THR A 45 8.20 1.05 -9.07
C THR A 45 8.73 0.81 -10.49
N VAL A 46 10.02 0.95 -10.72
CA VAL A 46 10.69 0.60 -11.99
C VAL A 46 10.47 -0.88 -12.36
N LEU A 47 10.24 -1.77 -11.40
CA LEU A 47 9.97 -3.20 -11.63
C LEU A 47 8.67 -3.44 -12.41
N LYS A 48 7.77 -2.45 -12.50
CA LYS A 48 6.59 -2.49 -13.39
C LYS A 48 6.97 -2.60 -14.86
N LEU A 49 8.13 -2.11 -15.22
CA LEU A 49 8.65 -2.25 -16.60
C LEU A 49 8.97 -3.69 -16.96
N LYS A 50 9.22 -4.55 -15.96
CA LYS A 50 9.45 -5.98 -16.18
C LYS A 50 8.12 -6.72 -16.27
N ASP A 51 7.34 -6.75 -15.22
CA ASP A 51 5.99 -7.32 -15.14
C ASP A 51 5.33 -7.00 -13.79
N ASN A 52 3.99 -7.13 -13.76
CA ASN A 52 3.20 -6.83 -12.57
C ASN A 52 3.49 -7.76 -11.38
N ALA A 53 3.71 -9.05 -11.62
CA ALA A 53 3.99 -10.00 -10.53
C ALA A 53 5.30 -9.66 -9.82
N THR A 54 6.35 -9.35 -10.58
CA THR A 54 7.62 -8.89 -10.01
C THR A 54 7.43 -7.62 -9.20
N TYR A 55 6.70 -6.63 -9.74
CA TYR A 55 6.40 -5.41 -9.00
C TYR A 55 5.65 -5.70 -7.71
N ILE A 56 4.51 -6.40 -7.75
CA ILE A 56 3.67 -6.67 -6.57
C ILE A 56 4.41 -7.47 -5.51
N SER A 57 5.27 -8.42 -5.92
CA SER A 57 6.01 -9.27 -4.97
C SER A 57 7.18 -8.56 -4.28
N HIS A 58 7.72 -7.49 -4.87
CA HIS A 58 8.90 -6.77 -4.36
C HIS A 58 8.57 -5.38 -3.84
N HIS A 59 7.52 -4.73 -4.37
CA HIS A 59 7.11 -3.39 -3.96
C HIS A 59 6.86 -3.33 -2.46
N ARG A 60 7.50 -2.35 -1.80
CA ARG A 60 7.50 -2.18 -0.33
C ARG A 60 8.10 -3.37 0.43
N GLY A 61 8.90 -4.18 -0.25
CA GLY A 61 9.64 -5.30 0.31
C GLY A 61 11.06 -4.91 0.75
N ILE A 62 12.04 -5.25 -0.09
CA ILE A 62 13.47 -5.03 0.20
C ILE A 62 13.80 -3.54 0.35
N THR A 63 13.30 -2.69 -0.54
CA THR A 63 13.56 -1.24 -0.57
C THR A 63 13.08 -0.50 0.68
N HIS A 64 12.11 -1.06 1.40
CA HIS A 64 11.55 -0.55 2.66
C HIS A 64 12.12 -1.24 3.90
N SER A 65 13.05 -2.17 3.75
CA SER A 65 13.64 -2.95 4.84
C SER A 65 14.63 -2.14 5.69
N ILE A 66 14.94 -2.62 6.90
CA ILE A 66 15.93 -2.00 7.80
C ILE A 66 17.27 -1.72 7.08
N PRO A 67 17.90 -2.67 6.34
CA PRO A 67 19.15 -2.37 5.65
C PRO A 67 19.02 -1.23 4.64
N PHE A 68 17.92 -1.16 3.89
CA PHE A 68 17.74 -0.11 2.89
C PHE A 68 17.35 1.23 3.50
N THR A 69 16.63 1.27 4.64
CA THR A 69 16.42 2.51 5.39
C THR A 69 17.73 3.14 5.90
N ILE A 70 18.80 2.36 6.03
CA ILE A 70 20.13 2.84 6.38
C ILE A 70 20.95 3.15 5.12
N LEU A 71 20.87 2.31 4.10
CA LEU A 71 21.65 2.43 2.86
C LEU A 71 21.26 3.65 2.02
N TRP A 72 19.94 3.92 1.87
CA TRP A 72 19.45 5.04 1.06
C TRP A 72 20.00 6.40 1.53
N PRO A 73 19.96 6.75 2.82
CA PRO A 73 20.55 8.00 3.31
C PRO A 73 22.06 8.12 3.05
N ILE A 74 22.82 7.03 3.16
CA ILE A 74 24.24 7.00 2.85
C ILE A 74 24.47 7.31 1.37
N LEU A 75 23.70 6.66 0.47
CA LEU A 75 23.80 6.89 -0.97
C LEU A 75 23.42 8.33 -1.36
N ILE A 76 22.33 8.86 -0.79
CA ILE A 76 21.90 10.25 -1.00
C ILE A 76 23.01 11.19 -0.55
N THR A 77 23.57 10.99 0.64
CA THR A 77 24.64 11.83 1.19
C THR A 77 25.86 11.82 0.31
N PHE A 78 26.29 10.65 -0.15
CA PHE A 78 27.43 10.51 -1.06
C PHE A 78 27.20 11.29 -2.36
N LEU A 79 26.02 11.16 -2.98
CA LEU A 79 25.69 11.87 -4.22
C LEU A 79 25.62 13.40 -3.99
N ILE A 80 24.96 13.84 -2.93
CA ILE A 80 24.84 15.27 -2.62
C ILE A 80 26.22 15.87 -2.33
N PHE A 81 27.04 15.23 -1.52
CA PHE A 81 28.38 15.71 -1.22
C PHE A 81 29.29 15.77 -2.45
N THR A 82 29.11 14.83 -3.40
CA THR A 82 29.90 14.79 -4.64
C THR A 82 29.52 15.92 -5.62
N PHE A 83 28.21 16.23 -5.73
CA PHE A 83 27.74 17.16 -6.76
C PHE A 83 27.43 18.57 -6.27
N PHE A 84 27.33 18.78 -4.94
CA PHE A 84 27.00 20.07 -4.34
C PHE A 84 28.09 20.52 -3.35
N SER A 85 28.82 21.56 -3.73
CA SER A 85 29.84 22.15 -2.86
C SER A 85 29.22 22.86 -1.65
N GLY A 86 29.97 22.92 -0.56
CA GLY A 86 29.56 23.62 0.67
C GLY A 86 28.54 22.86 1.54
N THR A 87 28.18 21.62 1.16
CA THR A 87 27.30 20.78 1.97
C THR A 87 28.03 20.14 3.15
N ASN A 88 27.34 20.02 4.30
CA ASN A 88 27.84 19.28 5.44
C ASN A 88 27.31 17.83 5.37
N PRO A 89 28.17 16.82 5.14
CA PRO A 89 27.71 15.43 4.91
C PRO A 89 26.98 14.82 6.12
N PHE A 90 27.33 15.22 7.35
CA PHE A 90 26.65 14.71 8.55
C PHE A 90 25.21 15.22 8.63
N HIS A 91 24.98 16.52 8.40
CA HIS A 91 23.63 17.11 8.38
C HIS A 91 22.80 16.57 7.22
N VAL A 92 23.38 16.45 6.03
CA VAL A 92 22.72 15.83 4.86
C VAL A 92 22.28 14.42 5.19
N TRP A 93 23.16 13.60 5.78
CA TRP A 93 22.84 12.22 6.18
C TRP A 93 21.71 12.18 7.22
N MET A 94 21.77 13.01 8.25
CA MET A 94 20.75 13.05 9.32
C MET A 94 19.35 13.38 8.75
N TRP A 95 19.28 14.38 7.89
CA TRP A 95 18.03 14.79 7.26
C TRP A 95 17.54 13.78 6.22
N ALA A 96 18.42 13.17 5.44
CA ALA A 96 18.08 12.08 4.52
C ALA A 96 17.56 10.86 5.30
N GLN A 97 18.19 10.50 6.45
CA GLN A 97 17.75 9.43 7.32
C GLN A 97 16.34 9.67 7.86
N LEU A 98 16.04 10.91 8.28
CA LEU A 98 14.70 11.29 8.72
C LEU A 98 13.67 11.15 7.59
N ALA A 99 13.99 11.62 6.38
CA ALA A 99 13.09 11.55 5.24
C ALA A 99 12.78 10.10 4.81
N VAL A 100 13.81 9.26 4.69
CA VAL A 100 13.66 7.83 4.35
C VAL A 100 12.92 7.07 5.45
N PHE A 101 13.24 7.34 6.72
CA PHE A 101 12.54 6.73 7.85
C PHE A 101 11.05 7.10 7.85
N LEU A 102 10.71 8.38 7.68
CA LEU A 102 9.32 8.84 7.66
C LEU A 102 8.56 8.24 6.47
N HIS A 103 9.18 8.11 5.29
CA HIS A 103 8.56 7.42 4.16
C HIS A 103 8.10 6.00 4.55
N VAL A 104 9.02 5.17 5.03
CA VAL A 104 8.72 3.79 5.41
C VAL A 104 7.74 3.72 6.58
N PHE A 105 7.91 4.62 7.57
CA PHE A 105 7.06 4.68 8.76
C PHE A 105 5.59 5.00 8.41
N VAL A 106 5.33 6.03 7.58
CA VAL A 106 3.95 6.37 7.24
C VAL A 106 3.29 5.33 6.34
N ASP A 107 4.08 4.53 5.61
CA ASP A 107 3.57 3.46 4.77
C ASP A 107 3.04 2.24 5.55
N ILE A 108 3.47 2.05 6.78
CA ILE A 108 2.92 1.01 7.67
C ILE A 108 1.43 1.24 7.96
N PHE A 109 0.97 2.48 7.93
CA PHE A 109 -0.41 2.84 8.33
C PHE A 109 -1.44 2.63 7.22
N ASN A 110 -1.01 2.44 5.98
CA ASN A 110 -1.94 2.21 4.87
C ASN A 110 -2.42 0.75 4.76
N SER A 111 -3.32 0.50 3.79
CA SER A 111 -3.96 -0.80 3.59
C SER A 111 -3.09 -1.86 2.91
N TYR A 112 -1.91 -1.50 2.40
CA TYR A 112 -0.96 -2.43 1.79
C TYR A 112 0.15 -2.83 2.76
N GLY A 113 0.60 -1.90 3.59
CA GLY A 113 1.72 -2.08 4.51
C GLY A 113 3.07 -2.17 3.80
N THR A 114 4.08 -2.57 4.56
CA THR A 114 5.45 -2.79 4.10
C THR A 114 6.10 -3.97 4.81
N GLN A 115 7.18 -4.52 4.26
CA GLN A 115 8.06 -5.47 4.97
C GLN A 115 9.18 -4.74 5.73
N ALA A 116 8.85 -3.67 6.44
CA ALA A 116 9.80 -2.77 7.09
C ALA A 116 10.78 -3.46 8.07
N LEU A 117 10.38 -4.57 8.68
CA LEU A 117 11.22 -5.29 9.65
C LEU A 117 12.13 -6.38 9.04
N ARG A 118 12.24 -6.49 7.70
CA ARG A 118 13.25 -7.36 7.11
C ARG A 118 14.66 -6.90 7.51
N PRO A 119 15.61 -7.81 7.79
CA PRO A 119 15.56 -9.28 7.69
C PRO A 119 14.97 -10.00 8.92
N ILE A 120 14.62 -9.28 10.00
CA ILE A 120 14.14 -9.90 11.26
C ILE A 120 12.89 -10.75 10.98
N THR A 121 11.98 -10.25 10.17
CA THR A 121 10.78 -10.99 9.73
C THR A 121 10.37 -10.56 8.31
N ASN A 122 9.86 -11.51 7.53
CA ASN A 122 9.28 -11.24 6.21
C ASN A 122 7.78 -10.90 6.26
N LYS A 123 7.20 -10.73 7.45
CA LYS A 123 5.78 -10.39 7.60
C LYS A 123 5.51 -8.96 7.14
N TRP A 124 4.40 -8.76 6.48
CA TRP A 124 3.88 -7.45 6.14
C TRP A 124 3.33 -6.77 7.39
N ILE A 125 3.80 -5.56 7.66
CA ILE A 125 3.28 -4.69 8.71
C ILE A 125 2.25 -3.77 8.07
N GLN A 126 0.99 -3.94 8.45
CA GLN A 126 -0.15 -3.27 7.84
C GLN A 126 -1.14 -2.85 8.92
N LEU A 127 -1.21 -1.58 9.23
CA LEU A 127 -2.11 -1.05 10.26
C LEU A 127 -3.50 -0.68 9.71
N SER A 128 -3.61 -0.40 8.41
CA SER A 128 -4.87 -0.12 7.70
C SER A 128 -5.74 0.96 8.36
N VAL A 129 -5.14 2.07 8.81
CA VAL A 129 -5.83 3.19 9.46
C VAL A 129 -6.01 4.39 8.55
N ILE A 130 -5.20 4.53 7.49
CA ILE A 130 -5.33 5.55 6.46
C ILE A 130 -5.43 4.90 5.08
N ASN A 131 -6.03 5.63 4.13
CA ASN A 131 -6.01 5.21 2.73
C ASN A 131 -4.64 5.54 2.10
N THR A 132 -4.30 4.91 0.98
CA THR A 132 -3.04 5.17 0.25
C THR A 132 -2.92 6.65 -0.10
N PHE A 133 -3.97 7.26 -0.66
CA PHE A 133 -4.15 8.70 -0.76
C PHE A 133 -5.19 9.13 0.27
N ASP A 134 -4.78 9.93 1.24
CA ASP A 134 -5.68 10.51 2.25
C ASP A 134 -5.81 12.01 1.99
N PRO A 135 -6.99 12.50 1.54
CA PRO A 135 -7.19 13.90 1.18
C PRO A 135 -6.94 14.87 2.33
N ILE A 136 -7.24 14.46 3.58
CA ILE A 136 -7.07 15.32 4.76
C ILE A 136 -5.58 15.53 5.03
N ILE A 137 -4.79 14.45 5.07
CA ILE A 137 -3.35 14.53 5.28
C ILE A 137 -2.70 15.39 4.18
N PHE A 138 -3.03 15.09 2.91
CA PHE A 138 -2.48 15.81 1.76
C PHE A 138 -2.82 17.30 1.81
N THR A 139 -4.11 17.65 2.05
CA THR A 139 -4.56 19.04 2.11
C THR A 139 -3.89 19.82 3.25
N VAL A 140 -3.78 19.22 4.46
CA VAL A 140 -3.13 19.87 5.61
C VAL A 140 -1.65 20.12 5.34
N LEU A 141 -0.94 19.18 4.69
CA LEU A 141 0.45 19.37 4.28
C LEU A 141 0.58 20.48 3.23
N CYS A 142 -0.30 20.52 2.22
CA CYS A 142 -0.31 21.58 1.20
C CYS A 142 -0.58 22.97 1.81
N ILE A 143 -1.51 23.08 2.75
CA ILE A 143 -1.75 24.33 3.50
C ILE A 143 -0.48 24.76 4.22
N GLY A 144 0.21 23.82 4.91
CA GLY A 144 1.47 24.11 5.58
C GLY A 144 2.55 24.64 4.63
N ILE A 145 2.68 24.01 3.46
CA ILE A 145 3.63 24.45 2.43
C ILE A 145 3.30 25.86 1.95
N VAL A 146 2.03 26.16 1.67
CA VAL A 146 1.59 27.49 1.26
C VAL A 146 1.90 28.54 2.35
N LEU A 147 1.57 28.25 3.61
CA LEU A 147 1.85 29.15 4.74
C LEU A 147 3.35 29.44 4.90
N TRP A 148 4.20 28.41 4.70
CA TRP A 148 5.64 28.60 4.69
C TRP A 148 6.11 29.47 3.52
N VAL A 149 5.63 29.20 2.31
CA VAL A 149 6.02 29.94 1.09
C VAL A 149 5.64 31.42 1.18
N ILE A 150 4.53 31.77 1.83
CA ILE A 150 4.15 33.16 2.06
C ILE A 150 4.89 33.84 3.24
N GLY A 151 5.87 33.10 3.85
CA GLY A 151 6.82 33.69 4.79
C GLY A 151 6.57 33.40 6.27
N LEU A 152 5.63 32.51 6.62
CA LEU A 152 5.48 32.09 8.01
C LEU A 152 6.65 31.21 8.44
N HIS A 153 7.04 31.34 9.72
CA HIS A 153 8.16 30.59 10.26
C HIS A 153 7.88 29.07 10.25
N PRO A 154 8.79 28.20 9.72
CA PRO A 154 8.56 26.78 9.55
C PRO A 154 8.10 26.05 10.80
N PHE A 155 8.71 26.31 11.97
CA PHE A 155 8.30 25.68 13.22
C PHE A 155 6.89 26.09 13.67
N ALA A 156 6.50 27.35 13.45
CA ALA A 156 5.16 27.83 13.77
C ALA A 156 4.08 27.17 12.87
N VAL A 157 4.46 26.74 11.68
CA VAL A 157 3.55 26.06 10.73
C VAL A 157 3.54 24.55 10.95
N PHE A 158 4.70 23.90 10.92
CA PHE A 158 4.74 22.43 10.84
C PHE A 158 4.60 21.73 12.19
N PHE A 159 4.94 22.34 13.33
CA PHE A 159 4.69 21.69 14.64
C PHE A 159 3.19 21.56 14.96
N PRO A 160 2.35 22.58 14.77
CA PRO A 160 0.89 22.40 14.88
C PRO A 160 0.34 21.37 13.89
N ILE A 161 0.85 21.34 12.64
CA ILE A 161 0.44 20.34 11.64
C ILE A 161 0.79 18.93 12.10
N ILE A 162 2.00 18.69 12.60
CA ILE A 162 2.41 17.39 13.13
C ILE A 162 1.51 16.98 14.30
N ALA A 163 1.22 17.89 15.23
CA ALA A 163 0.30 17.63 16.34
C ALA A 163 -1.11 17.27 15.84
N LEU A 164 -1.63 18.01 14.86
CA LEU A 164 -2.93 17.74 14.23
C LEU A 164 -2.95 16.37 13.55
N LEU A 165 -1.89 16.01 12.82
CA LEU A 165 -1.77 14.71 12.17
C LEU A 165 -1.71 13.56 13.20
N ILE A 166 -1.00 13.73 14.32
CA ILE A 166 -0.99 12.72 15.40
C ILE A 166 -2.40 12.51 15.94
N ILE A 167 -3.14 13.60 16.24
CA ILE A 167 -4.54 13.50 16.68
C ILE A 167 -5.40 12.82 15.62
N TYR A 168 -5.22 13.18 14.36
CA TYR A 168 -5.92 12.55 13.23
C TYR A 168 -5.68 11.03 13.19
N TYR A 169 -4.42 10.58 13.28
CA TYR A 169 -4.09 9.15 13.33
C TYR A 169 -4.76 8.45 14.53
N MET A 170 -4.74 9.07 15.73
CA MET A 170 -5.42 8.50 16.90
C MET A 170 -6.93 8.34 16.67
N ILE A 171 -7.58 9.32 16.04
CA ILE A 171 -9.00 9.23 15.65
C ILE A 171 -9.21 8.06 14.67
N ARG A 172 -8.37 7.92 13.66
CA ARG A 172 -8.46 6.83 12.68
C ARG A 172 -8.28 5.46 13.32
N PHE A 173 -7.34 5.30 14.25
CA PHE A 173 -7.18 4.07 15.02
C PHE A 173 -8.44 3.71 15.81
N LYS A 174 -9.00 4.70 16.52
CA LYS A 174 -10.26 4.51 17.28
C LYS A 174 -11.41 4.13 16.36
N MET A 175 -11.58 4.81 15.23
CA MET A 175 -12.62 4.49 14.26
C MET A 175 -12.46 3.04 13.74
N ARG A 176 -11.27 2.65 13.34
CA ARG A 176 -10.98 1.28 12.88
C ARG A 176 -11.33 0.23 13.93
N ALA A 177 -10.95 0.47 15.20
CA ALA A 177 -11.22 -0.44 16.31
C ALA A 177 -12.73 -0.62 16.53
N VAL A 178 -13.50 0.49 16.52
CA VAL A 178 -14.96 0.47 16.66
C VAL A 178 -15.61 -0.28 15.50
N ILE A 179 -15.21 0.01 14.25
CA ILE A 179 -15.77 -0.65 13.08
C ILE A 179 -15.45 -2.16 13.09
N LYS A 180 -14.22 -2.54 13.44
CA LYS A 180 -13.85 -3.95 13.59
C LYS A 180 -14.75 -4.66 14.61
N GLN A 181 -15.01 -4.03 15.76
CA GLN A 181 -15.88 -4.58 16.80
C GLN A 181 -17.34 -4.72 16.31
N GLN A 182 -17.87 -3.72 15.62
CA GLN A 182 -19.23 -3.78 15.06
C GLN A 182 -19.35 -4.86 13.97
N ALA A 183 -18.36 -4.97 13.11
CA ALA A 183 -18.32 -5.99 12.06
C ALA A 183 -18.31 -7.41 12.65
N LEU A 184 -17.53 -7.63 13.71
CA LEU A 184 -17.52 -8.91 14.43
C LEU A 184 -18.84 -9.21 15.12
N LYS A 185 -19.47 -8.22 15.74
CA LYS A 185 -20.81 -8.40 16.36
C LYS A 185 -21.87 -8.79 15.34
N ALA A 186 -21.81 -8.22 14.13
CA ALA A 186 -22.79 -8.50 13.09
C ALA A 186 -22.77 -9.94 12.57
N ILE A 187 -21.65 -10.67 12.72
CA ILE A 187 -21.53 -12.08 12.31
C ILE A 187 -21.47 -13.08 13.48
N GLN A 188 -21.42 -12.59 14.73
CA GLN A 188 -21.12 -13.40 15.93
C GLN A 188 -22.12 -14.55 16.17
N GLN A 189 -23.36 -14.41 15.69
CA GLN A 189 -24.39 -15.42 15.84
C GLN A 189 -24.31 -16.54 14.80
N GLU A 190 -23.53 -16.35 13.74
CA GLU A 190 -23.50 -17.29 12.62
C GLU A 190 -22.20 -18.11 12.57
N HIS A 191 -21.02 -17.47 12.78
CA HIS A 191 -19.74 -18.12 12.50
C HIS A 191 -18.55 -17.54 13.29
N HIS A 192 -17.50 -18.37 13.47
CA HIS A 192 -16.25 -17.93 14.09
C HIS A 192 -15.33 -17.21 13.08
N PRO A 193 -14.87 -15.98 13.38
CA PRO A 193 -13.98 -15.24 12.48
C PRO A 193 -12.56 -15.82 12.52
N VAL A 194 -12.03 -16.13 11.33
CA VAL A 194 -10.65 -16.59 11.13
C VAL A 194 -9.73 -15.42 10.77
N LYS A 195 -10.19 -14.53 9.88
CA LYS A 195 -9.48 -13.31 9.48
C LYS A 195 -10.43 -12.14 9.40
N VAL A 196 -9.96 -10.96 9.80
CA VAL A 196 -10.73 -9.71 9.76
C VAL A 196 -9.88 -8.64 9.10
N PHE A 197 -10.37 -8.09 8.01
CA PHE A 197 -9.79 -6.97 7.31
C PHE A 197 -10.74 -5.76 7.42
N VAL A 198 -10.20 -4.64 7.92
CA VAL A 198 -10.91 -3.35 7.99
C VAL A 198 -9.94 -2.30 7.51
N ALA A 199 -10.29 -1.59 6.45
CA ALA A 199 -9.45 -0.57 5.84
C ALA A 199 -10.27 0.64 5.38
N PRO A 200 -9.73 1.87 5.49
CA PRO A 200 -10.44 3.06 5.04
C PRO A 200 -10.57 3.12 3.52
N THR A 201 -11.56 3.87 3.05
CA THR A 201 -11.63 4.36 1.68
C THR A 201 -11.09 5.79 1.62
N ILE A 202 -11.17 6.42 0.45
CA ILE A 202 -10.86 7.84 0.29
C ILE A 202 -11.84 8.75 1.07
N LYS A 203 -13.04 8.26 1.35
CA LYS A 203 -14.04 9.00 2.14
C LYS A 203 -13.79 8.77 3.63
N PHE A 204 -13.75 9.84 4.40
CA PHE A 204 -13.42 9.82 5.82
C PHE A 204 -14.24 8.81 6.65
N MET A 205 -15.57 8.74 6.43
CA MET A 205 -16.47 7.89 7.21
C MET A 205 -16.71 6.51 6.60
N GLU A 206 -16.20 6.24 5.39
CA GLU A 206 -16.43 4.98 4.69
C GLU A 206 -15.22 4.04 4.83
N TRP A 207 -15.49 2.80 5.23
CA TRP A 207 -14.49 1.75 5.40
C TRP A 207 -14.88 0.49 4.66
N ARG A 208 -13.89 -0.22 4.13
CA ARG A 208 -14.06 -1.57 3.59
C ARG A 208 -13.94 -2.57 4.73
N VAL A 209 -14.79 -3.59 4.69
CA VAL A 209 -14.79 -4.68 5.66
C VAL A 209 -14.79 -5.99 4.89
N ALA A 210 -13.87 -6.89 5.21
CA ALA A 210 -13.91 -8.28 4.75
C ALA A 210 -13.60 -9.20 5.92
N ILE A 211 -14.44 -10.20 6.15
CA ILE A 211 -14.30 -11.16 7.25
C ILE A 211 -14.35 -12.55 6.65
N GLN A 212 -13.30 -13.32 6.90
CA GLN A 212 -13.27 -14.74 6.62
C GLN A 212 -13.65 -15.50 7.88
N THR A 213 -14.63 -16.37 7.77
CA THR A 213 -15.04 -17.32 8.83
C THR A 213 -14.64 -18.75 8.47
N ASP A 214 -15.05 -19.70 9.25
CA ASP A 214 -14.91 -21.13 8.98
C ASP A 214 -15.74 -21.59 7.76
N ALA A 215 -16.94 -21.01 7.56
CA ALA A 215 -17.87 -21.42 6.50
C ALA A 215 -18.04 -20.40 5.37
N HIS A 216 -17.92 -19.08 5.66
CA HIS A 216 -18.23 -18.03 4.69
C HIS A 216 -17.20 -16.90 4.73
N ASP A 217 -17.10 -16.19 3.62
CA ASP A 217 -16.45 -14.88 3.51
C ASP A 217 -17.51 -13.80 3.39
N TYR A 218 -17.47 -12.82 4.30
CA TYR A 218 -18.36 -11.67 4.33
C TYR A 218 -17.64 -10.46 3.80
N VAL A 219 -18.24 -9.75 2.85
CA VAL A 219 -17.67 -8.53 2.26
C VAL A 219 -18.68 -7.42 2.35
N GLY A 220 -18.22 -6.22 2.74
CA GLY A 220 -19.11 -5.09 2.89
C GLY A 220 -18.39 -3.79 3.15
N LYS A 221 -19.16 -2.81 3.57
CA LYS A 221 -18.70 -1.47 3.91
C LYS A 221 -19.24 -1.06 5.27
N ALA A 222 -18.49 -0.19 5.94
CA ALA A 222 -18.97 0.50 7.13
C ALA A 222 -19.10 2.00 6.85
N TYR A 223 -20.17 2.59 7.31
CA TYR A 223 -20.45 4.02 7.30
C TYR A 223 -20.58 4.49 8.77
N GLY A 224 -19.55 5.14 9.28
CA GLY A 224 -19.48 5.42 10.72
C GLY A 224 -19.43 4.12 11.53
N ARG A 225 -20.50 3.83 12.28
CA ARG A 225 -20.62 2.60 13.09
C ARG A 225 -21.47 1.51 12.43
N ASN A 226 -22.17 1.82 11.36
CA ASN A 226 -23.02 0.87 10.66
C ASN A 226 -22.23 0.04 9.69
N VAL A 227 -22.23 -1.28 9.87
CA VAL A 227 -21.61 -2.24 8.95
C VAL A 227 -22.70 -2.88 8.11
N VAL A 228 -22.54 -2.82 6.79
CA VAL A 228 -23.45 -3.43 5.82
C VAL A 228 -22.66 -4.42 4.98
N PHE A 229 -23.00 -5.68 5.07
CA PHE A 229 -22.44 -6.72 4.19
C PHE A 229 -23.25 -6.77 2.91
N SER A 230 -22.57 -6.61 1.78
CA SER A 230 -23.14 -6.65 0.43
C SER A 230 -22.93 -8.00 -0.26
N ASP A 231 -21.96 -8.79 0.22
CA ASP A 231 -21.65 -10.08 -0.36
C ASP A 231 -21.37 -11.09 0.77
N LYS A 232 -21.92 -12.30 0.64
CA LYS A 232 -21.67 -13.46 1.50
C LYS A 232 -21.37 -14.65 0.60
N VAL A 233 -20.15 -15.11 0.61
CA VAL A 233 -19.66 -16.16 -0.27
C VAL A 233 -19.27 -17.36 0.56
N GLU A 234 -19.65 -18.56 0.11
CA GLU A 234 -19.19 -19.81 0.73
C GLU A 234 -17.67 -19.90 0.65
N ARG A 235 -17.04 -20.24 1.77
CA ARG A 235 -15.59 -20.36 1.84
C ARG A 235 -15.10 -21.54 1.01
N GLN A 236 -14.23 -21.25 0.08
CA GLN A 236 -13.55 -22.26 -0.72
C GLN A 236 -12.24 -22.68 -0.04
N THR A 237 -12.04 -23.97 0.14
CA THR A 237 -10.79 -24.54 0.64
C THR A 237 -9.95 -25.06 -0.52
N LEU A 238 -8.64 -24.79 -0.49
CA LEU A 238 -7.69 -25.36 -1.44
C LEU A 238 -7.54 -26.85 -1.17
N SER A 239 -8.19 -27.70 -1.97
CA SER A 239 -7.90 -29.14 -1.97
C SER A 239 -6.76 -29.46 -2.94
N THR A 240 -6.01 -30.52 -2.68
CA THR A 240 -4.94 -31.01 -3.56
C THR A 240 -5.43 -31.44 -4.94
N ASP A 241 -6.72 -31.77 -5.04
CA ASP A 241 -7.36 -32.22 -6.29
C ASP A 241 -7.94 -31.04 -7.10
N SER A 242 -7.92 -29.83 -6.54
CA SER A 242 -8.44 -28.66 -7.25
C SER A 242 -7.51 -28.26 -8.39
N ILE A 243 -8.09 -27.79 -9.49
CA ILE A 243 -7.34 -27.23 -10.63
C ILE A 243 -6.43 -26.08 -10.18
N LEU A 244 -6.83 -25.32 -9.16
CA LEU A 244 -6.05 -24.24 -8.58
C LEU A 244 -4.72 -24.75 -7.97
N TRP A 245 -4.71 -25.97 -7.40
CA TRP A 245 -3.47 -26.55 -6.90
C TRP A 245 -2.45 -26.80 -8.02
N LYS A 246 -2.94 -27.22 -9.20
CA LYS A 246 -2.08 -27.46 -10.39
C LYS A 246 -1.42 -26.18 -10.87
N VAL A 247 -2.14 -25.03 -10.84
CA VAL A 247 -1.63 -23.74 -11.33
C VAL A 247 -0.89 -22.92 -10.27
N LYS A 248 -0.84 -23.35 -9.01
CA LYS A 248 -0.21 -22.66 -7.89
C LYS A 248 1.27 -22.33 -8.13
N GLY A 249 1.97 -23.13 -8.96
CA GLY A 249 3.37 -22.89 -9.34
C GLY A 249 3.57 -21.69 -10.28
N ASN A 250 2.51 -21.24 -10.98
CA ASN A 250 2.58 -20.07 -11.84
C ASN A 250 2.94 -18.81 -11.04
N LYS A 251 3.77 -17.94 -11.63
CA LYS A 251 4.29 -16.73 -10.97
C LYS A 251 3.19 -15.78 -10.53
N ASP A 252 2.20 -15.50 -11.40
CA ASP A 252 1.12 -14.56 -11.12
C ASP A 252 0.20 -15.08 -10.03
N ILE A 253 -0.19 -16.37 -10.11
CA ILE A 253 -1.04 -17.03 -9.14
C ILE A 253 -0.35 -17.09 -7.77
N ARG A 254 0.91 -17.47 -7.72
CA ARG A 254 1.70 -17.51 -6.49
C ARG A 254 1.83 -16.13 -5.86
N THR A 255 2.08 -15.11 -6.67
CA THR A 255 2.17 -13.73 -6.19
C THR A 255 0.83 -13.26 -5.61
N PHE A 256 -0.29 -13.59 -6.26
CA PHE A 256 -1.62 -13.30 -5.74
C PHE A 256 -1.88 -13.97 -4.39
N LEU A 257 -1.62 -15.28 -4.28
CA LEU A 257 -1.83 -16.06 -3.05
C LEU A 257 -0.97 -15.56 -1.87
N ASN A 258 0.22 -15.03 -2.15
CA ASN A 258 1.08 -14.42 -1.15
C ASN A 258 0.60 -13.02 -0.71
N PHE A 259 -0.02 -12.27 -1.62
CA PHE A 259 -0.50 -10.91 -1.35
C PHE A 259 -1.90 -10.90 -0.75
N SER A 260 -2.81 -11.74 -1.25
CA SER A 260 -4.24 -11.74 -0.91
C SER A 260 -4.54 -12.64 0.27
N SER A 261 -5.02 -12.06 1.37
CA SER A 261 -5.31 -12.81 2.60
C SER A 261 -6.73 -13.36 2.67
N ILE A 262 -7.69 -12.74 1.98
CA ILE A 262 -9.11 -13.14 1.88
C ILE A 262 -9.49 -13.10 0.41
N TYR A 263 -9.71 -14.26 -0.19
CA TYR A 263 -9.95 -14.38 -1.62
C TYR A 263 -10.87 -15.55 -1.94
N ARG A 264 -11.51 -15.49 -3.11
CA ARG A 264 -12.21 -16.60 -3.75
C ARG A 264 -11.62 -16.88 -5.13
N TRP A 265 -11.95 -18.02 -5.72
CA TRP A 265 -11.64 -18.30 -7.12
C TRP A 265 -12.88 -18.80 -7.87
N GLN A 266 -12.85 -18.65 -9.16
CA GLN A 266 -13.86 -19.12 -10.11
C GLN A 266 -13.14 -19.84 -11.23
N THR A 267 -13.80 -20.86 -11.77
CA THR A 267 -13.35 -21.60 -12.94
C THR A 267 -14.43 -21.49 -14.01
N THR A 268 -14.02 -21.14 -15.23
CA THR A 268 -14.94 -21.04 -16.38
C THR A 268 -14.34 -21.85 -17.53
N THR A 269 -15.09 -22.81 -18.05
CA THR A 269 -14.69 -23.53 -19.27
C THR A 269 -15.04 -22.66 -20.47
N LEU A 270 -14.07 -22.41 -21.32
CA LEU A 270 -14.19 -21.60 -22.54
C LEU A 270 -14.70 -22.44 -23.71
N ALA A 271 -15.07 -21.79 -24.81
CA ALA A 271 -15.67 -22.45 -25.99
C ALA A 271 -14.71 -23.43 -26.70
N ASP A 272 -13.41 -23.26 -26.54
CA ASP A 272 -12.36 -24.12 -27.07
C ASP A 272 -12.01 -25.30 -26.15
N GLY A 273 -12.74 -25.44 -25.02
CA GLY A 273 -12.52 -26.48 -24.02
C GLY A 273 -11.45 -26.13 -22.97
N SER A 274 -10.71 -25.04 -23.15
CA SER A 274 -9.76 -24.55 -22.15
C SER A 274 -10.45 -24.03 -20.89
N THR A 275 -9.70 -23.82 -19.81
CA THR A 275 -10.26 -23.39 -18.52
C THR A 275 -9.60 -22.07 -18.06
N GLU A 276 -10.41 -21.06 -17.87
CA GLU A 276 -9.99 -19.84 -17.17
C GLU A 276 -10.15 -20.03 -15.65
N ILE A 277 -9.08 -19.77 -14.90
CA ILE A 277 -9.07 -19.72 -13.44
C ILE A 277 -8.88 -18.28 -13.03
N ARG A 278 -9.86 -17.72 -12.30
CA ARG A 278 -9.84 -16.34 -11.82
C ARG A 278 -9.83 -16.30 -10.30
N LEU A 279 -8.77 -15.74 -9.71
CA LEU A 279 -8.67 -15.44 -8.29
C LEU A 279 -9.06 -13.99 -8.05
N ILE A 280 -9.88 -13.74 -7.03
CA ILE A 280 -10.49 -12.46 -6.74
C ILE A 280 -10.20 -12.10 -5.28
N ASP A 281 -9.54 -10.97 -5.04
CA ASP A 281 -9.28 -10.48 -3.69
C ASP A 281 -10.54 -9.76 -3.14
N LEU A 282 -11.13 -10.34 -2.13
CA LEU A 282 -12.36 -9.86 -1.52
C LEU A 282 -12.18 -8.58 -0.68
N ARG A 283 -10.95 -8.19 -0.37
CA ARG A 283 -10.66 -6.97 0.40
C ARG A 283 -10.86 -5.68 -0.39
N TYR A 284 -10.88 -5.77 -1.73
CA TYR A 284 -10.86 -4.60 -2.61
C TYR A 284 -12.13 -4.48 -3.47
N LEU A 285 -13.29 -4.59 -2.82
CA LEU A 285 -14.59 -4.29 -3.44
C LEU A 285 -14.75 -2.77 -3.62
N LYS A 286 -14.99 -2.33 -4.86
CA LYS A 286 -15.26 -0.94 -5.23
C LYS A 286 -16.39 -0.89 -6.26
N ASN A 287 -17.48 -0.18 -5.96
CA ASN A 287 -18.65 -0.04 -6.85
C ASN A 287 -19.13 -1.41 -7.39
N ASP A 288 -19.32 -2.36 -6.47
CA ASP A 288 -19.76 -3.75 -6.74
C ASP A 288 -18.83 -4.55 -7.68
N HIS A 289 -17.59 -4.07 -7.86
CA HIS A 289 -16.56 -4.74 -8.62
C HIS A 289 -15.32 -5.02 -7.77
N TYR A 290 -14.80 -6.25 -7.85
CA TYR A 290 -13.54 -6.63 -7.22
C TYR A 290 -12.38 -6.31 -8.15
N SER A 291 -11.59 -5.31 -7.80
CA SER A 291 -10.61 -4.71 -8.70
C SER A 291 -9.24 -5.38 -8.72
N PHE A 292 -8.90 -6.21 -7.73
CA PHE A 292 -7.62 -6.91 -7.70
C PHE A 292 -7.81 -8.41 -7.97
N VAL A 293 -7.24 -8.87 -9.08
CA VAL A 293 -7.43 -10.24 -9.58
C VAL A 293 -6.12 -10.87 -10.05
N ALA A 294 -6.07 -12.20 -10.03
CA ALA A 294 -5.14 -12.96 -10.84
C ALA A 294 -5.91 -13.95 -11.70
N ILE A 295 -5.46 -14.13 -12.94
CA ILE A 295 -6.08 -15.02 -13.91
C ILE A 295 -5.01 -15.92 -14.50
N ALA A 296 -5.35 -17.19 -14.70
CA ALA A 296 -4.60 -18.13 -15.51
C ALA A 296 -5.53 -18.80 -16.52
N HIS A 297 -5.09 -18.86 -17.76
CA HIS A 297 -5.72 -19.62 -18.81
C HIS A 297 -4.99 -20.96 -18.94
N VAL A 298 -5.74 -22.05 -18.82
CA VAL A 298 -5.21 -23.42 -18.82
C VAL A 298 -5.75 -24.15 -20.01
N THR A 299 -4.87 -24.59 -20.89
CA THR A 299 -5.23 -25.38 -22.11
C THR A 299 -5.74 -26.77 -21.73
N ASN A 300 -6.32 -27.47 -22.70
CA ASN A 300 -6.79 -28.85 -22.53
C ASN A 300 -5.67 -29.84 -22.09
N ASP A 301 -4.42 -29.53 -22.42
CA ASP A 301 -3.24 -30.29 -22.00
C ASP A 301 -2.75 -29.93 -20.59
N ASN A 302 -3.54 -29.18 -19.82
CA ASN A 302 -3.19 -28.67 -18.49
C ASN A 302 -1.94 -27.75 -18.46
N VAL A 303 -1.63 -27.07 -19.55
CA VAL A 303 -0.53 -26.10 -19.65
C VAL A 303 -1.11 -24.68 -19.47
N ILE A 304 -0.43 -23.83 -18.72
CA ILE A 304 -0.77 -22.41 -18.61
C ILE A 304 -0.12 -21.67 -19.75
N ASP A 305 -0.91 -21.16 -20.68
CA ASP A 305 -0.44 -20.39 -21.84
C ASP A 305 -0.45 -18.88 -21.56
N HIS A 306 -1.45 -18.38 -20.83
CA HIS A 306 -1.54 -16.98 -20.44
C HIS A 306 -1.83 -16.83 -18.95
N SER A 307 -1.22 -15.81 -18.33
CA SER A 307 -1.56 -15.42 -16.95
C SER A 307 -1.39 -13.92 -16.74
N TYR A 308 -2.12 -13.38 -15.79
CA TYR A 308 -2.07 -11.97 -15.41
C TYR A 308 -2.37 -11.79 -13.93
N ILE A 309 -1.72 -10.85 -13.29
CA ILE A 309 -2.07 -10.34 -11.95
C ILE A 309 -2.09 -8.81 -11.95
N GLY A 310 -3.08 -8.22 -11.31
CA GLY A 310 -3.09 -6.77 -11.12
C GLY A 310 -4.46 -6.17 -10.86
N TRP A 311 -4.47 -4.83 -10.91
CA TRP A 311 -5.67 -4.03 -10.75
C TRP A 311 -6.40 -3.87 -12.07
N VAL A 312 -7.67 -4.29 -12.10
CA VAL A 312 -8.53 -4.27 -13.28
C VAL A 312 -9.90 -3.72 -12.89
N PHE A 313 -10.38 -2.76 -13.64
CA PHE A 313 -11.66 -2.09 -13.37
C PHE A 313 -12.74 -2.38 -14.42
N THR A 314 -12.39 -3.04 -15.52
CA THR A 314 -13.33 -3.45 -16.58
C THR A 314 -12.85 -4.75 -17.21
N GLU A 315 -13.80 -5.60 -17.65
CA GLU A 315 -13.49 -6.88 -18.28
C GLU A 315 -12.66 -6.71 -19.56
N ASP A 316 -13.00 -5.71 -20.41
CA ASP A 316 -12.24 -5.43 -21.65
C ASP A 316 -10.75 -5.13 -21.37
N LYS A 317 -10.46 -4.39 -20.30
CA LYS A 317 -9.07 -4.12 -19.90
C LYS A 317 -8.37 -5.37 -19.40
N LEU A 318 -9.11 -6.28 -18.77
CA LEU A 318 -8.58 -7.55 -18.30
C LEU A 318 -8.16 -8.43 -19.47
N GLN A 319 -9.06 -8.63 -20.43
CA GLN A 319 -8.80 -9.45 -21.62
C GLN A 319 -7.60 -8.90 -22.42
N ARG A 320 -7.54 -7.58 -22.63
CA ARG A 320 -6.38 -6.96 -23.29
C ARG A 320 -5.07 -7.22 -22.53
N LYS A 321 -5.07 -7.19 -21.20
CA LYS A 321 -3.86 -7.42 -20.40
C LYS A 321 -3.48 -8.89 -20.29
N LEU A 322 -4.44 -9.80 -20.32
CA LEU A 322 -4.19 -11.24 -20.31
C LEU A 322 -3.49 -11.69 -21.59
N TYR A 323 -3.91 -11.16 -22.74
CA TYR A 323 -3.37 -11.53 -24.07
C TYR A 323 -2.34 -10.53 -24.62
N ALA A 324 -2.01 -9.45 -23.89
CA ALA A 324 -0.91 -8.57 -24.27
C ALA A 324 0.41 -9.26 -23.91
N LYS A 325 1.13 -9.63 -24.96
CA LYS A 325 2.54 -10.09 -24.85
C LYS A 325 3.49 -8.94 -24.76
#